data_7a5debd36147dd052aef5efe5e5c3e6e
#
_entry.id   7a5debd36147dd052aef5efe5e5c3e6e
#
_cell.length_a   1.000
_cell.length_b   1.000
_cell.length_c   1.000
_cell.angle_alpha   90.00
_cell.angle_beta   90.00
_cell.angle_gamma   90.00
#
_symmetry.space_group_name_H-M   'P 1'
#
loop_
_entity.id
_entity.type
_entity.pdbx_description
1 polymer ?
#
loop_
_entity_poly.entity_id
_entity_poly.type
_entity_poly.pdbx_seq_one_letter_code
_entity_poly.pdbx_strand_id
1 'polypeptide(L)'
;LKDFQKALKNYVPNIDVIDLLNQVQVVFLVAPAASGRNTIIRNMIMTGKYYYLISDTTRRPRINNGVPERNGEEYWFKSELEFLDGLKRGEYIEAERVSLSSAPHLKKNLSP
;
A
#
# COMPACT_ATOMS: atom_id res chain seq x y z
N LEU A 1 -7.75 -6.76 17.87
CA LEU A 1 -7.67 -5.30 17.85
C LEU A 1 -6.50 -4.76 18.65
N LYS A 2 -6.26 -5.27 19.86
CA LYS A 2 -5.11 -4.84 20.67
C LYS A 2 -3.78 -5.19 19.99
N ASP A 3 -3.71 -6.34 19.31
CA ASP A 3 -2.52 -6.76 18.58
C ASP A 3 -2.22 -5.86 17.39
N PHE A 4 -3.25 -5.42 16.67
CA PHE A 4 -3.11 -4.46 15.59
C PHE A 4 -2.61 -3.11 16.09
N GLN A 5 -3.21 -2.57 17.12
CA GLN A 5 -2.82 -1.28 17.68
C GLN A 5 -1.38 -1.32 18.16
N LYS A 6 -0.99 -2.40 18.82
CA LYS A 6 0.37 -2.58 19.31
C LYS A 6 1.37 -2.72 18.15
N ALA A 7 1.01 -3.47 17.12
CA ALA A 7 1.86 -3.66 15.95
C ALA A 7 2.02 -2.37 15.13
N LEU A 8 0.97 -1.54 15.04
CA LEU A 8 0.99 -0.28 14.30
C LEU A 8 1.74 0.82 15.03
N LYS A 9 1.65 0.86 16.36
CA LYS A 9 2.16 1.97 17.17
C LYS A 9 3.66 2.20 17.00
N ASN A 10 4.44 1.14 16.90
CA ASN A 10 5.90 1.18 16.82
C ASN A 10 6.39 0.45 15.57
N TYR A 11 5.62 0.49 14.51
CA TYR A 11 5.98 -0.22 13.29
C TYR A 11 7.26 0.31 12.67
N VAL A 12 8.20 -0.59 12.41
CA VAL A 12 9.44 -0.28 11.67
C VAL A 12 9.62 -1.35 10.60
N PRO A 13 9.86 -0.96 9.34
CA PRO A 13 10.17 -1.94 8.30
C PRO A 13 11.43 -2.76 8.64
N ASN A 14 11.49 -3.99 8.14
CA ASN A 14 12.69 -4.80 8.30
C ASN A 14 13.85 -4.26 7.43
N ILE A 15 15.05 -4.78 7.65
CA ILE A 15 16.26 -4.29 6.98
C ILE A 15 16.19 -4.46 5.46
N ASP A 16 15.59 -5.53 4.98
CA ASP A 16 15.47 -5.77 3.54
C ASP A 16 14.56 -4.74 2.87
N VAL A 17 13.49 -4.32 3.55
CA VAL A 17 12.60 -3.25 3.08
C VAL A 17 13.33 -1.92 3.06
N ILE A 18 14.09 -1.62 4.10
CA ILE A 18 14.89 -0.37 4.19
C ILE A 18 15.91 -0.32 3.06
N ASP A 19 16.61 -1.42 2.81
CA ASP A 19 17.58 -1.50 1.71
C ASP A 19 16.91 -1.29 0.35
N LEU A 20 15.72 -1.85 0.15
CA LEU A 20 14.96 -1.66 -1.07
C LEU A 20 14.54 -0.19 -1.25
N LEU A 21 14.11 0.47 -0.20
CA LEU A 21 13.72 1.89 -0.24
C LEU A 21 14.91 2.80 -0.59
N ASN A 22 16.12 2.41 -0.23
CA ASN A 22 17.32 3.16 -0.58
C ASN A 22 17.67 3.07 -2.07
N GLN A 23 17.10 2.11 -2.79
CA GLN A 23 17.35 1.90 -4.22
C GLN A 23 16.33 2.61 -5.11
N VAL A 24 15.23 3.09 -4.56
CA VAL A 24 14.14 3.69 -5.31
C VAL A 24 13.70 5.00 -4.68
N GLN A 25 13.09 5.86 -5.50
CA GLN A 25 12.45 7.06 -5.03
C GLN A 25 10.94 6.79 -4.88
N VAL A 26 10.43 6.95 -3.68
CA VAL A 26 9.00 6.78 -3.39
C VAL A 26 8.36 8.15 -3.26
N VAL A 27 7.28 8.36 -3.99
CA VAL A 27 6.50 9.60 -3.94
C VAL A 27 5.18 9.33 -3.24
N PHE A 28 4.93 10.03 -2.14
CA PHE A 28 3.68 9.94 -1.40
C PHE A 28 2.81 11.15 -1.73
N LEU A 29 1.58 10.90 -2.17
CA LEU A 29 0.61 11.96 -2.41
C LEU A 29 -0.41 11.96 -1.28
N VAL A 30 -0.36 13.00 -0.47
CA VAL A 30 -1.26 13.19 0.66
C VAL A 30 -2.23 14.31 0.32
N ALA A 31 -3.51 13.99 0.27
CA ALA A 31 -4.53 14.97 -0.06
C ALA A 31 -5.89 14.54 0.50
N PRO A 32 -6.77 15.49 0.81
CA PRO A 32 -8.14 15.17 1.21
C PRO A 32 -8.88 14.40 0.11
N ALA A 33 -9.91 13.67 0.50
CA ALA A 33 -10.78 13.01 -0.45
C ALA A 33 -11.38 14.03 -1.45
N ALA A 34 -11.55 13.61 -2.69
CA ALA A 34 -12.10 14.44 -3.78
C ALA A 34 -11.28 15.70 -4.13
N SER A 35 -9.97 15.68 -3.83
CA SER A 35 -9.08 16.81 -4.14
C SER A 35 -8.40 16.74 -5.52
N GLY A 36 -8.74 15.73 -6.34
CA GLY A 36 -8.11 15.52 -7.65
C GLY A 36 -6.86 14.64 -7.60
N ARG A 37 -6.57 14.01 -6.46
CA ARG A 37 -5.39 13.14 -6.29
C ARG A 37 -5.32 12.04 -7.35
N ASN A 38 -6.44 11.41 -7.68
CA ASN A 38 -6.49 10.34 -8.67
C ASN A 38 -6.13 10.83 -10.07
N THR A 39 -6.51 12.05 -10.41
CA THR A 39 -6.14 12.68 -11.69
C THR A 39 -4.63 12.90 -11.78
N ILE A 40 -4.01 13.39 -10.70
CA ILE A 40 -2.57 13.61 -10.62
C ILE A 40 -1.83 12.27 -10.76
N ILE A 41 -2.26 11.25 -10.03
CA ILE A 41 -1.66 9.92 -10.09
C ILE A 41 -1.75 9.34 -11.51
N ARG A 42 -2.89 9.45 -12.14
CA ARG A 42 -3.09 8.97 -13.51
C ARG A 42 -2.14 9.66 -14.49
N ASN A 43 -2.01 10.98 -14.38
CA ASN A 43 -1.10 11.75 -15.23
C ASN A 43 0.36 11.35 -15.00
N MET A 44 0.77 11.11 -13.75
CA MET A 44 2.11 10.66 -13.43
C MET A 44 2.41 9.29 -14.04
N ILE A 45 1.48 8.36 -13.94
CA ILE A 45 1.63 7.01 -14.51
C ILE A 45 1.73 7.08 -16.04
N MET A 46 0.96 7.94 -16.68
CA MET A 46 0.97 8.11 -18.14
C MET A 46 2.33 8.59 -18.68
N THR A 47 3.17 9.21 -17.87
CA THR A 47 4.52 9.61 -18.29
C THR A 47 5.45 8.41 -18.51
N GLY A 48 5.09 7.22 -18.01
CA GLY A 48 5.92 6.02 -18.05
C GLY A 48 7.07 6.00 -17.06
N LYS A 49 7.19 7.03 -16.21
CA LYS A 49 8.28 7.16 -15.24
C LYS A 49 7.90 6.71 -13.84
N TYR A 50 6.62 6.48 -13.58
CA TYR A 50 6.10 6.15 -12.26
C TYR A 50 5.28 4.86 -12.30
N TYR A 51 5.36 4.09 -11.23
CA TYR A 51 4.54 2.92 -11.00
C TYR A 51 3.65 3.15 -9.80
N TYR A 52 2.38 2.78 -9.90
CA TYR A 52 1.45 2.89 -8.80
C TYR A 52 1.55 1.66 -7.91
N LEU A 53 1.81 1.89 -6.62
CA LEU A 53 1.81 0.82 -5.63
C LEU A 53 0.40 0.63 -5.08
N ILE A 54 -0.16 -0.53 -5.33
CA ILE A 54 -1.46 -0.90 -4.81
C ILE A 54 -1.30 -1.30 -3.35
N SER A 55 -2.07 -0.67 -2.48
CA SER A 55 -1.99 -0.90 -1.03
C SER A 55 -2.78 -2.12 -0.60
N ASP A 56 -2.36 -2.73 0.50
CA ASP A 56 -3.12 -3.77 1.17
C ASP A 56 -4.16 -3.13 2.10
N THR A 57 -5.29 -3.77 2.23
CA THR A 57 -6.35 -3.36 3.16
C THR A 57 -7.06 -4.57 3.74
N THR A 58 -7.55 -4.41 4.96
CA THR A 58 -8.42 -5.41 5.59
C THR A 58 -9.91 -5.09 5.40
N ARG A 59 -10.19 -3.95 4.81
CA ARG A 59 -11.56 -3.54 4.47
C ARG A 59 -12.13 -4.45 3.39
N ARG A 60 -13.40 -4.76 3.46
CA ARG A 60 -14.07 -5.50 2.40
C ARG A 60 -14.19 -4.67 1.13
N PRO A 61 -14.16 -5.29 -0.06
CA PRO A 61 -14.39 -4.56 -1.31
C PRO A 61 -15.73 -3.83 -1.30
N ARG A 62 -15.70 -2.60 -1.79
CA ARG A 62 -16.91 -1.77 -1.95
C ARG A 62 -17.44 -1.89 -3.36
N ILE A 63 -18.71 -1.53 -3.53
CA ILE A 63 -19.33 -1.44 -4.85
C ILE A 63 -19.45 0.04 -5.18
N ASN A 64 -18.77 0.46 -6.25
CA ASN A 64 -18.79 1.84 -6.74
C ASN A 64 -19.50 1.88 -8.08
N ASN A 65 -20.62 2.62 -8.17
CA ASN A 65 -21.43 2.71 -9.38
C ASN A 65 -21.80 1.34 -9.98
N GLY A 66 -22.17 0.39 -9.12
CA GLY A 66 -22.53 -0.96 -9.54
C GLY A 66 -21.38 -1.87 -9.87
N VAL A 67 -20.14 -1.39 -9.77
CA VAL A 67 -18.92 -2.18 -10.05
C VAL A 67 -18.19 -2.46 -8.74
N PRO A 68 -17.99 -3.74 -8.38
CA PRO A 68 -17.23 -4.07 -7.18
C PRO A 68 -15.74 -3.78 -7.36
N GLU A 69 -15.10 -3.34 -6.29
CA GLU A 69 -13.66 -3.22 -6.25
C GLU A 69 -13.02 -4.60 -6.42
N ARG A 70 -11.89 -4.66 -7.12
CA ARG A 70 -11.23 -5.92 -7.46
C ARG A 70 -9.89 -6.06 -6.76
N ASN A 71 -9.61 -7.28 -6.34
CA ASN A 71 -8.32 -7.61 -5.74
C ASN A 71 -7.19 -7.36 -6.74
N GLY A 72 -6.20 -6.57 -6.32
CA GLY A 72 -5.06 -6.24 -7.17
C GLY A 72 -5.27 -5.05 -8.11
N GLU A 73 -6.43 -4.42 -8.10
CA GLU A 73 -6.71 -3.21 -8.87
C GLU A 73 -6.81 -1.98 -7.97
N GLU A 74 -7.83 -1.94 -7.11
CA GLU A 74 -7.99 -0.83 -6.15
C GLU A 74 -7.15 -1.07 -4.90
N TYR A 75 -7.18 -2.30 -4.40
CA TYR A 75 -6.45 -2.74 -3.22
C TYR A 75 -6.09 -4.21 -3.33
N TRP A 76 -5.12 -4.64 -2.53
CA TRP A 76 -4.96 -6.04 -2.18
C TRP A 76 -5.76 -6.28 -0.91
N PHE A 77 -6.88 -7.01 -1.04
CA PHE A 77 -7.77 -7.28 0.08
C PHE A 77 -7.25 -8.48 0.86
N LYS A 78 -6.94 -8.27 2.12
CA LYS A 78 -6.33 -9.28 2.99
C LYS A 78 -7.14 -9.48 4.26
N SER A 79 -7.01 -10.67 4.84
CA SER A 79 -7.55 -10.93 6.16
C SER A 79 -6.75 -10.17 7.22
N GLU A 80 -7.35 -9.97 8.39
CA GLU A 80 -6.66 -9.34 9.51
C GLU A 80 -5.42 -10.14 9.94
N LEU A 81 -5.49 -11.47 9.87
CA LEU A 81 -4.37 -12.34 10.24
C LEU A 81 -3.20 -12.21 9.25
N GLU A 82 -3.48 -12.20 7.97
CA GLU A 82 -2.45 -12.00 6.95
C GLU A 82 -1.76 -10.64 7.09
N PHE A 83 -2.55 -9.61 7.35
CA PHE A 83 -2.08 -8.26 7.54
C PHE A 83 -1.22 -8.14 8.79
N LEU A 84 -1.69 -8.68 9.92
CA LEU A 84 -0.96 -8.67 11.17
C LEU A 84 0.37 -9.42 11.06
N ASP A 85 0.36 -10.56 10.37
CA ASP A 85 1.55 -11.35 10.12
C ASP A 85 2.59 -10.56 9.30
N GLY A 86 2.16 -9.86 8.26
CA GLY A 86 3.02 -8.96 7.49
C GLY A 86 3.61 -7.83 8.32
N LEU A 87 2.82 -7.25 9.23
CA LEU A 87 3.30 -6.23 10.17
C LEU A 87 4.37 -6.78 11.10
N LYS A 88 4.16 -7.96 11.65
CA LYS A 88 5.12 -8.59 12.57
C LYS A 88 6.44 -8.92 11.87
N ARG A 89 6.39 -9.23 10.58
CA ARG A 89 7.59 -9.49 9.78
C ARG A 89 8.26 -8.23 9.24
N GLY A 90 7.65 -7.07 9.42
CA GLY A 90 8.18 -5.80 8.94
C GLY A 90 8.17 -5.67 7.42
N GLU A 91 7.24 -6.31 6.74
CA GLU A 91 7.17 -6.35 5.26
C GLU A 91 6.55 -5.12 4.61
N TYR A 92 6.00 -4.20 5.39
CA TYR A 92 5.37 -3.00 4.87
C TYR A 92 6.30 -1.79 4.90
N ILE A 93 6.21 -0.96 3.88
CA ILE A 93 6.96 0.31 3.79
C ILE A 93 6.49 1.25 4.88
N GLU A 94 5.18 1.38 4.99
CA GLU A 94 4.54 2.14 6.05
C GLU A 94 3.23 1.45 6.41
N ALA A 95 2.78 1.69 7.61
CA ALA A 95 1.57 1.07 8.11
C ALA A 95 0.73 2.09 8.86
N GLU A 96 -0.49 2.26 8.43
CA GLU A 96 -1.45 3.06 9.15
C GLU A 96 -2.83 2.39 9.10
N ARG A 97 -3.77 2.97 9.81
CA ARG A 97 -5.05 2.33 10.06
C ARG A 97 -5.92 2.07 8.83
N VAL A 98 -5.64 2.74 7.71
CA VAL A 98 -6.52 2.77 6.54
C VAL A 98 -6.01 1.93 5.38
N SER A 99 -4.73 2.03 5.06
CA SER A 99 -4.15 1.28 3.95
C SER A 99 -2.63 1.15 4.10
N LEU A 100 -2.06 0.18 3.39
CA LEU A 100 -0.64 -0.13 3.49
C LEU A 100 -0.04 -0.39 2.12
N SER A 101 1.20 0.03 1.94
CA SER A 101 2.01 -0.32 0.78
C SER A 101 2.99 -1.42 1.17
N SER A 102 2.99 -2.49 0.40
CA SER A 102 3.76 -3.70 0.69
C SER A 102 5.07 -3.72 -0.07
N ALA A 103 6.16 -4.10 0.60
CA ALA A 103 7.46 -4.27 -0.03
C ALA A 103 7.48 -5.37 -1.11
N PRO A 104 6.77 -6.50 -0.97
CA PRO A 104 6.66 -7.47 -2.06
C PRO A 104 6.08 -6.88 -3.34
N HIS A 105 5.09 -5.98 -3.23
CA HIS A 105 4.52 -5.31 -4.40
C HIS A 105 5.50 -4.33 -5.04
N LEU A 106 6.24 -3.59 -4.24
CA LEU A 106 7.30 -2.71 -4.72
C LEU A 106 8.38 -3.51 -5.45
N LYS A 107 8.82 -4.60 -4.87
CA LYS A 107 9.83 -5.48 -5.46
C LYS A 107 9.36 -6.07 -6.79
N LYS A 108 8.10 -6.47 -6.88
CA LYS A 108 7.49 -6.98 -8.11
C LYS A 108 7.48 -5.92 -9.21
N ASN A 109 7.21 -4.66 -8.88
CA ASN A 109 7.17 -3.57 -9.85
C ASN A 109 8.57 -3.15 -10.32
N LEU A 110 9.61 -3.43 -9.54
CA LEU A 110 11.00 -3.13 -9.89
C LEU A 110 11.68 -4.23 -10.71
N SER A 111 11.14 -5.44 -10.65
CA SER A 111 11.69 -6.57 -11.40
C SER A 111 11.26 -6.48 -12.85
N PRO A 112 12.21 -6.57 -13.81
CA PRO A 112 11.87 -6.55 -15.22
C PRO A 112 11.08 -7.77 -15.67
#